data_32e85be17816e4549b92d0e89edb8814
#
_entry.id   32e85be17816e4549b92d0e89edb8814
#
_cell.length_a   1.000
_cell.length_b   1.000
_cell.length_c   1.000
_cell.angle_alpha   90.00
_cell.angle_beta   90.00
_cell.angle_gamma   90.00
#
_symmetry.space_group_name_H-M   'P 1'
#
loop_
_entity.id
_entity.type
_entity.pdbx_description
1 polymer ?
#
loop_
_entity_poly.entity_id
_entity_poly.type
_entity_poly.pdbx_seq_one_letter_code
_entity_poly.pdbx_strand_id
1 'polypeptide(L)'
;MSWTNNDLGRIEAADELHLTSFKEDGTLRKPVTIWVVRVSDDLYVRAYRGRETAWFRHVQQRHEGRIGAGGVTKDVTFVDVSDDEALNNKIDAAYQSKYQRYSATYVDPMIAPQARATTLKLVPSE
;
A
#
# COMPACT_ATOMS: atom_id res chain seq x y z
N MET A 1 0.09 15.29 -5.83
CA MET A 1 1.35 15.09 -6.57
C MET A 1 1.40 13.72 -7.19
N SER A 2 2.17 13.58 -8.23
CA SER A 2 2.29 12.32 -8.96
C SER A 2 3.65 11.70 -8.71
N TRP A 3 3.71 10.38 -8.84
CA TRP A 3 4.97 9.66 -8.84
C TRP A 3 5.69 9.87 -10.17
N THR A 4 7.02 9.91 -10.16
CA THR A 4 7.80 9.89 -11.40
C THR A 4 7.81 8.48 -11.98
N ASN A 5 8.02 8.36 -13.29
CA ASN A 5 8.13 7.03 -13.92
C ASN A 5 9.25 6.21 -13.31
N ASN A 6 10.35 6.85 -12.94
CA ASN A 6 11.48 6.16 -12.31
C ASN A 6 11.09 5.59 -10.94
N ASP A 7 10.39 6.39 -10.12
CA ASP A 7 9.93 5.92 -8.81
C ASP A 7 8.95 4.76 -8.95
N LEU A 8 7.98 4.89 -9.86
CA LEU A 8 6.98 3.84 -10.11
C LEU A 8 7.65 2.53 -10.53
N GLY A 9 8.61 2.59 -11.43
CA GLY A 9 9.31 1.40 -11.90
C GLY A 9 10.11 0.71 -10.80
N ARG A 10 10.78 1.49 -9.97
CA ARG A 10 11.57 0.96 -8.84
C ARG A 10 10.69 0.30 -7.79
N ILE A 11 9.59 0.95 -7.43
CA ILE A 11 8.68 0.43 -6.41
C ILE A 11 7.93 -0.78 -6.94
N GLU A 12 7.51 -0.74 -8.20
CA GLU A 12 6.83 -1.88 -8.84
C GLU A 12 7.72 -3.13 -8.87
N ALA A 13 9.02 -2.95 -9.08
CA ALA A 13 9.97 -4.06 -9.11
C ALA A 13 10.28 -4.63 -7.72
N ALA A 14 10.00 -3.88 -6.67
CA ALA A 14 10.25 -4.31 -5.30
C ALA A 14 9.09 -5.18 -4.81
N ASP A 15 9.42 -6.31 -4.17
CA ASP A 15 8.39 -7.18 -3.57
C ASP A 15 7.80 -6.57 -2.31
N GLU A 16 8.63 -5.88 -1.55
CA GLU A 16 8.27 -5.39 -0.21
C GLU A 16 8.33 -3.87 -0.17
N LEU A 17 7.41 -3.32 0.60
CA LEU A 17 7.39 -1.90 0.91
C LEU A 17 7.39 -1.76 2.43
N HIS A 18 8.24 -0.86 2.93
CA HIS A 18 8.26 -0.50 4.35
C HIS A 18 7.38 0.71 4.55
N LEU A 19 6.37 0.57 5.40
CA LEU A 19 5.42 1.63 5.69
C LEU A 19 5.58 2.08 7.12
N THR A 20 5.69 3.38 7.33
CA THR A 20 5.83 3.98 8.65
C THR A 20 4.76 5.05 8.82
N SER A 21 4.01 4.99 9.92
CA SER A 21 3.03 6.03 10.25
C SER A 21 3.61 6.98 11.29
N PHE A 22 3.03 8.17 11.39
CA PHE A 22 3.43 9.14 12.40
C PHE A 22 2.65 8.92 13.70
N LYS A 23 3.33 9.14 14.82
CA LYS A 23 2.69 9.23 16.14
C LYS A 23 2.06 10.61 16.29
N GLU A 24 1.25 10.78 17.33
CA GLU A 24 0.62 12.07 17.62
C GLU A 24 1.63 13.21 17.80
N ASP A 25 2.80 12.91 18.34
CA ASP A 25 3.85 13.91 18.56
C ASP A 25 4.67 14.21 17.30
N GLY A 26 4.33 13.60 16.16
CA GLY A 26 5.03 13.82 14.90
C GLY A 26 6.23 12.94 14.65
N THR A 27 6.61 12.07 15.60
CA THR A 27 7.70 11.12 15.39
C THR A 27 7.20 9.89 14.63
N LEU A 28 8.13 9.16 14.03
CA LEU A 28 7.79 7.96 13.25
C LEU A 28 7.66 6.72 14.14
N ARG A 29 6.68 5.89 13.82
CA ARG A 29 6.54 4.57 14.44
C ARG A 29 7.54 3.61 13.81
N LYS A 30 7.63 2.38 14.35
CA LYS A 30 8.39 1.31 13.71
C LYS A 30 7.80 0.99 12.34
N PRO A 31 8.64 0.79 11.31
CA PRO A 31 8.12 0.39 9.99
C PRO A 31 7.52 -1.01 10.01
N VAL A 32 6.49 -1.19 9.18
CA VAL A 32 5.95 -2.53 8.88
C VAL A 32 6.28 -2.87 7.44
N THR A 33 6.46 -4.16 7.17
CA THR A 33 6.76 -4.64 5.82
C THR A 33 5.49 -5.21 5.21
N ILE A 34 5.10 -4.68 4.06
CA ILE A 34 3.88 -5.09 3.37
C ILE A 34 4.14 -5.20 1.87
N TRP A 35 3.17 -5.71 1.14
CA TRP A 35 3.20 -5.77 -0.32
C TRP A 35 2.64 -4.48 -0.93
N VAL A 36 3.08 -4.18 -2.14
CA VAL A 36 2.64 -2.99 -2.89
C VAL A 36 2.39 -3.37 -4.34
N VAL A 37 1.37 -2.77 -4.94
CA VAL A 37 1.09 -2.96 -6.36
C VAL A 37 0.93 -1.62 -7.06
N ARG A 38 1.21 -1.64 -8.36
CA ARG A 38 1.01 -0.50 -9.25
C ARG A 38 -0.17 -0.77 -10.16
N VAL A 39 -1.05 0.23 -10.29
CA VAL A 39 -2.11 0.24 -11.31
C VAL A 39 -2.01 1.58 -12.00
N SER A 40 -1.72 1.57 -13.31
CA SER A 40 -1.46 2.79 -14.08
C SER A 40 -0.32 3.60 -13.45
N ASP A 41 -0.55 4.82 -13.06
CA ASP A 41 0.48 5.71 -12.50
C ASP A 41 0.38 5.86 -10.99
N ASP A 42 -0.32 4.96 -10.33
CA ASP A 42 -0.54 5.01 -8.89
C ASP A 42 -0.13 3.72 -8.19
N LEU A 43 0.15 3.85 -6.90
CA LEU A 43 0.56 2.75 -6.04
C LEU A 43 -0.49 2.51 -4.97
N TYR A 44 -0.69 1.24 -4.62
CA TYR A 44 -1.73 0.83 -3.68
C TYR A 44 -1.21 -0.22 -2.71
N VAL A 45 -1.72 -0.17 -1.49
CA VAL A 45 -1.43 -1.16 -0.45
C VAL A 45 -2.73 -1.62 0.22
N ARG A 46 -2.68 -2.79 0.84
CA ARG A 46 -3.80 -3.36 1.59
C ARG A 46 -3.30 -4.02 2.86
N ALA A 47 -4.14 -4.04 3.88
CA ALA A 47 -3.91 -4.79 5.11
C ALA A 47 -4.65 -6.14 5.01
N TYR A 48 -3.90 -7.24 4.83
CA TYR A 48 -4.53 -8.55 4.59
C TYR A 48 -5.40 -9.02 5.77
N ARG A 49 -5.13 -8.53 6.98
CA ARG A 49 -5.94 -8.85 8.17
C ARG A 49 -7.13 -7.92 8.34
N GLY A 50 -7.30 -6.94 7.46
CA GLY A 50 -8.44 -6.06 7.47
C GLY A 50 -8.26 -4.82 8.33
N ARG A 51 -9.38 -4.16 8.63
CA ARG A 51 -9.41 -2.86 9.29
C ARG A 51 -8.93 -2.88 10.74
N GLU A 52 -8.83 -4.06 11.36
CA GLU A 52 -8.34 -4.21 12.73
C GLU A 52 -6.81 -4.21 12.82
N THR A 53 -6.11 -4.23 11.69
CA THR A 53 -4.65 -4.22 11.64
C THR A 53 -4.10 -2.94 12.27
N ALA A 54 -3.10 -3.08 13.15
CA ALA A 54 -2.56 -1.93 13.88
C ALA A 54 -2.07 -0.80 12.97
N TRP A 55 -1.27 -1.13 11.94
CA TRP A 55 -0.73 -0.07 11.07
C TRP A 55 -1.85 0.63 10.28
N PHE A 56 -2.89 -0.11 9.90
CA PHE A 56 -4.03 0.48 9.18
C PHE A 56 -4.79 1.45 10.09
N ARG A 57 -5.01 1.07 11.33
CA ARG A 57 -5.67 1.93 12.32
C ARG A 57 -4.88 3.21 12.58
N HIS A 58 -3.54 3.11 12.64
CA HIS A 58 -2.68 4.29 12.80
C HIS A 58 -2.80 5.24 11.61
N VAL A 59 -2.81 4.69 10.41
CA VAL A 59 -2.97 5.47 9.18
C VAL A 59 -4.33 6.17 9.13
N GLN A 60 -5.38 5.52 9.62
CA GLN A 60 -6.72 6.11 9.66
C GLN A 60 -6.78 7.35 10.55
N GLN A 61 -5.94 7.41 11.57
CA GLN A 61 -5.93 8.55 12.50
C GLN A 61 -5.32 9.80 11.87
N ARG A 62 -4.31 9.67 11.03
CA ARG A 62 -3.57 10.83 10.54
C ARG A 62 -3.47 10.91 9.00
N HIS A 63 -3.66 9.81 8.31
CA HIS A 63 -3.61 9.70 6.84
C HIS A 63 -2.26 10.08 6.22
N GLU A 64 -1.20 10.15 7.02
CA GLU A 64 0.14 10.51 6.56
C GLU A 64 1.17 9.53 7.07
N GLY A 65 2.22 9.33 6.29
CA GLY A 65 3.33 8.48 6.69
C GLY A 65 4.47 8.55 5.71
N ARG A 66 5.36 7.57 5.82
CA ARG A 66 6.52 7.45 4.96
C ARG A 66 6.61 6.04 4.41
N ILE A 67 6.97 5.92 3.15
CA ILE A 67 7.19 4.60 2.54
C ILE A 67 8.60 4.50 2.00
N GLY A 68 9.11 3.27 1.98
CA GLY A 68 10.39 2.93 1.37
C GLY A 68 10.28 1.64 0.60
N ALA A 69 10.67 1.66 -0.67
CA ALA A 69 10.66 0.48 -1.52
C ALA A 69 11.56 0.74 -2.73
N GLY A 70 12.29 -0.28 -3.17
CA GLY A 70 13.10 -0.18 -4.39
C GLY A 70 14.13 0.96 -4.38
N GLY A 71 14.60 1.36 -3.20
CA GLY A 71 15.53 2.48 -3.07
C GLY A 71 14.87 3.86 -3.05
N VAL A 72 13.54 3.91 -3.10
CA VAL A 72 12.78 5.16 -3.04
C VAL A 72 12.22 5.33 -1.63
N THR A 73 12.50 6.48 -1.01
CA THR A 73 11.91 6.85 0.29
C THR A 73 11.12 8.14 0.08
N LYS A 74 9.87 8.14 0.51
CA LYS A 74 8.97 9.26 0.24
C LYS A 74 7.92 9.39 1.34
N ASP A 75 7.64 10.63 1.74
CA ASP A 75 6.49 10.92 2.58
C ASP A 75 5.24 10.89 1.69
N VAL A 76 4.17 10.30 2.22
CA VAL A 76 2.94 10.09 1.45
C VAL A 76 1.71 10.43 2.28
N THR A 77 0.62 10.71 1.55
CA THR A 77 -0.72 10.75 2.11
C THR A 77 -1.40 9.45 1.70
N PHE A 78 -2.12 8.84 2.62
CA PHE A 78 -2.89 7.61 2.36
C PHE A 78 -4.34 7.99 2.09
N VAL A 79 -4.85 7.58 0.93
CA VAL A 79 -6.23 7.88 0.53
C VAL A 79 -7.01 6.57 0.45
N ASP A 80 -8.12 6.49 1.19
CA ASP A 80 -8.98 5.30 1.19
C ASP A 80 -9.74 5.25 -0.14
N VAL A 81 -9.52 4.18 -0.90
CA VAL A 81 -10.19 3.93 -2.18
C VAL A 81 -10.98 2.62 -2.15
N SER A 82 -11.32 2.14 -0.96
CA SER A 82 -12.02 0.86 -0.79
C SER A 82 -13.41 0.84 -1.44
N ASP A 83 -14.02 2.00 -1.66
CA ASP A 83 -15.36 2.10 -2.28
C ASP A 83 -15.34 2.01 -3.80
N ASP A 84 -14.18 2.12 -4.43
CA ASP A 84 -14.07 2.09 -5.89
C ASP A 84 -13.94 0.63 -6.37
N GLU A 85 -15.07 0.02 -6.72
CA GLU A 85 -15.08 -1.40 -7.07
C GLU A 85 -14.30 -1.71 -8.33
N ALA A 86 -14.44 -0.90 -9.38
CA ALA A 86 -13.72 -1.11 -10.62
C ALA A 86 -12.20 -1.04 -10.41
N LEU A 87 -11.76 -0.07 -9.62
CA LEU A 87 -10.35 0.07 -9.25
C LEU A 87 -9.88 -1.13 -8.43
N ASN A 88 -10.67 -1.56 -7.46
CA ASN A 88 -10.30 -2.70 -6.61
C ASN A 88 -10.19 -4.00 -7.40
N ASN A 89 -10.99 -4.18 -8.45
CA ASN A 89 -10.85 -5.32 -9.34
C ASN A 89 -9.51 -5.30 -10.06
N LYS A 90 -9.06 -4.13 -10.50
CA LYS A 90 -7.74 -3.96 -11.14
C LYS A 90 -6.62 -4.21 -10.14
N ILE A 91 -6.79 -3.77 -8.91
CA ILE A 91 -5.81 -3.99 -7.84
C ILE A 91 -5.70 -5.47 -7.51
N ASP A 92 -6.83 -6.19 -7.46
CA ASP A 92 -6.83 -7.66 -7.27
C ASP A 92 -5.98 -8.33 -8.35
N ALA A 93 -6.21 -7.97 -9.61
CA ALA A 93 -5.45 -8.52 -10.73
C ALA A 93 -3.96 -8.19 -10.61
N ALA A 94 -3.63 -7.00 -10.15
CA ALA A 94 -2.24 -6.58 -9.96
C ALA A 94 -1.54 -7.41 -8.88
N TYR A 95 -2.22 -7.71 -7.76
CA TYR A 95 -1.68 -8.60 -6.74
C TYR A 95 -1.45 -10.01 -7.28
N GLN A 96 -2.41 -10.55 -8.01
CA GLN A 96 -2.29 -11.89 -8.59
C GLN A 96 -1.14 -11.97 -9.58
N SER A 97 -0.97 -10.97 -10.40
CA SER A 97 0.09 -10.92 -11.42
C SER A 97 1.48 -10.74 -10.79
N LYS A 98 1.63 -9.75 -9.93
CA LYS A 98 2.93 -9.42 -9.35
C LYS A 98 3.47 -10.51 -8.42
N TYR A 99 2.58 -11.11 -7.65
CA TYR A 99 2.97 -12.09 -6.61
C TYR A 99 2.63 -13.52 -6.98
N GLN A 100 2.47 -13.81 -8.27
CA GLN A 100 2.07 -15.14 -8.76
C GLN A 100 3.04 -16.27 -8.39
N ARG A 101 4.30 -15.94 -8.10
CA ARG A 101 5.28 -16.95 -7.68
C ARG A 101 5.11 -17.38 -6.22
N TYR A 102 4.33 -16.64 -5.44
CA TYR A 102 4.00 -17.03 -4.07
C TYR A 102 2.77 -17.93 -4.08
N SER A 103 2.63 -18.77 -3.06
CA SER A 103 1.48 -19.67 -3.00
C SER A 103 0.18 -18.90 -2.75
N ALA A 104 -0.94 -19.52 -3.14
CA ALA A 104 -2.27 -18.95 -2.93
C ALA A 104 -2.53 -18.61 -1.45
N THR A 105 -1.89 -19.33 -0.53
CA THR A 105 -2.00 -19.07 0.91
C THR A 105 -1.63 -17.62 1.25
N TYR A 106 -0.68 -17.04 0.51
CA TYR A 106 -0.25 -15.66 0.75
C TYR A 106 -0.98 -14.64 -0.13
N VAL A 107 -1.33 -15.03 -1.37
CA VAL A 107 -1.96 -14.11 -2.33
C VAL A 107 -3.45 -13.96 -2.09
N ASP A 108 -4.16 -15.06 -1.85
CA ASP A 108 -5.62 -15.02 -1.69
C ASP A 108 -6.08 -14.08 -0.58
N PRO A 109 -5.43 -14.00 0.59
CA PRO A 109 -5.84 -13.03 1.61
C PRO A 109 -5.78 -11.57 1.14
N MET A 110 -4.90 -11.26 0.19
CA MET A 110 -4.74 -9.88 -0.30
C MET A 110 -5.87 -9.45 -1.24
N ILE A 111 -6.61 -10.39 -1.79
CA ILE A 111 -7.75 -10.11 -2.68
C ILE A 111 -9.10 -10.46 -2.05
N ALA A 112 -9.09 -10.90 -0.80
CA ALA A 112 -10.31 -11.20 -0.06
C ALA A 112 -11.05 -9.91 0.33
N PRO A 113 -12.37 -9.99 0.55
CA PRO A 113 -13.15 -8.80 0.92
C PRO A 113 -12.59 -8.02 2.09
N GLN A 114 -12.03 -8.72 3.08
CA GLN A 114 -11.43 -8.11 4.26
C GLN A 114 -10.26 -7.19 3.89
N ALA A 115 -9.39 -7.62 2.97
CA ALA A 115 -8.26 -6.82 2.52
C ALA A 115 -8.72 -5.69 1.59
N ARG A 116 -9.68 -5.97 0.70
CA ARG A 116 -10.24 -4.95 -0.20
C ARG A 116 -10.81 -3.76 0.58
N ALA A 117 -11.38 -4.00 1.75
CA ALA A 117 -11.93 -2.95 2.61
C ALA A 117 -10.87 -2.01 3.17
N THR A 118 -9.58 -2.32 3.00
CA THR A 118 -8.45 -1.52 3.49
C THR A 118 -7.61 -0.92 2.38
N THR A 119 -8.10 -0.90 1.15
CA THR A 119 -7.30 -0.43 0.01
C THR A 119 -6.97 1.06 0.16
N LEU A 120 -5.68 1.37 0.13
CA LEU A 120 -5.17 2.73 0.25
C LEU A 120 -4.33 3.07 -0.97
N LYS A 121 -4.57 4.24 -1.52
CA LYS A 121 -3.74 4.83 -2.56
C LYS A 121 -2.64 5.64 -1.88
N LEU A 122 -1.42 5.50 -2.37
CA LEU A 122 -0.27 6.24 -1.85
C LEU A 122 -0.05 7.49 -2.70
N VAL A 123 -0.25 8.67 -2.12
CA VAL A 123 -0.06 9.94 -2.83
C VAL A 123 1.22 10.60 -2.32
N PRO A 124 2.23 10.80 -3.18
CA PRO A 124 3.50 11.36 -2.74
C PRO A 124 3.33 12.82 -2.33
N SER A 125 3.95 13.18 -1.21
CA SER A 125 4.02 14.56 -0.74
C SER A 125 5.15 15.28 -1.46
N GLU A 126 5.07 16.58 -1.51
CA GLU A 126 6.10 17.41 -2.10
C GLU A 126 7.35 17.47 -1.24
#